data_63e4ead6fd57311f50add368c5638aec
#
_entry.id   63e4ead6fd57311f50add368c5638aec
#
_cell.length_a   1.000
_cell.length_b   1.000
_cell.length_c   1.000
_cell.angle_alpha   90.00
_cell.angle_beta   90.00
_cell.angle_gamma   90.00
#
_symmetry.space_group_name_H-M   'P 1'
#
loop_
_entity.id
_entity.type
_entity.pdbx_description
1 polymer ?
#
loop_
_entity_poly.entity_id
_entity_poly.type
_entity_poly.pdbx_seq_one_letter_code
_entity_poly.pdbx_strand_id
1 'polypeptide(L)'
;MTTLKTFFRNILLLVSVFLSGSCSAPSTTSEIILVGSTPGDELIKSLLSIPTDTKVDFINWNLKLNDGSDNQNSFVLSINFGESQPNTLGFINGGEKSAFEGIFIVSKNENMNIGSEIYHLKSKRLPNSISMIKISKNLFHLLTPQNQLMIGNGGWSYSLNRKEPVGSDKILISSSISEDQSLQLVFDGRTPCQEIASEHPEMNVSQSCFKLKWRLILNRDSVSHRPTAYTIRKVVDNIPRDVSGKWIIIKGTVSNPDVVIYQLDPDKPQESFSFLVGDDNVLFFLNKRNDPYIGNENNSYTMNKKLQ
;
A
#
# COMPACT_ATOMS: atom_id res chain seq x y z
N MET A 1 43.88 75.64 -49.29
CA MET A 1 45.03 75.36 -48.39
C MET A 1 44.45 74.85 -47.10
N THR A 2 44.28 73.54 -46.93
CA THR A 2 43.85 72.99 -45.64
C THR A 2 44.29 71.54 -45.63
N THR A 3 45.11 71.22 -44.65
CA THR A 3 45.78 69.99 -44.45
C THR A 3 44.88 68.94 -43.79
N LEU A 4 44.82 67.74 -44.38
CA LEU A 4 44.07 66.58 -43.94
C LEU A 4 44.92 65.79 -42.94
N LYS A 5 44.52 65.68 -41.69
CA LYS A 5 45.11 64.83 -40.67
C LYS A 5 44.38 63.51 -40.61
N THR A 6 45.08 62.44 -40.98
CA THR A 6 44.69 61.04 -40.87
C THR A 6 44.70 60.60 -39.39
N PHE A 7 43.57 60.06 -38.91
CA PHE A 7 43.44 59.45 -37.61
C PHE A 7 43.38 57.93 -37.79
N PHE A 8 44.42 57.24 -37.38
CA PHE A 8 44.44 55.79 -37.22
C PHE A 8 43.70 55.39 -35.94
N ARG A 9 42.67 54.61 -36.08
CA ARG A 9 41.90 54.09 -34.96
C ARG A 9 42.13 52.56 -34.84
N ASN A 10 42.91 52.17 -33.83
CA ASN A 10 43.14 50.78 -33.47
C ASN A 10 41.81 50.15 -32.98
N ILE A 11 41.31 49.13 -33.69
CA ILE A 11 40.23 48.29 -33.24
C ILE A 11 40.83 47.10 -32.49
N LEU A 12 40.66 47.10 -31.17
CA LEU A 12 41.02 45.98 -30.29
C LEU A 12 39.86 44.99 -30.34
N LEU A 13 40.06 43.83 -31.02
CA LEU A 13 39.12 42.73 -31.08
C LEU A 13 39.21 41.96 -29.75
N LEU A 14 38.23 42.15 -28.87
CA LEU A 14 38.04 41.35 -27.64
C LEU A 14 37.31 40.05 -28.06
N VAL A 15 38.05 38.95 -28.13
CA VAL A 15 37.49 37.58 -28.29
C VAL A 15 37.03 37.15 -26.90
N SER A 16 35.71 37.26 -26.66
CA SER A 16 35.07 36.67 -25.48
C SER A 16 34.85 35.18 -25.69
N VAL A 17 35.70 34.35 -25.08
CA VAL A 17 35.49 32.89 -25.01
C VAL A 17 34.33 32.64 -24.02
N PHE A 18 33.15 32.34 -24.53
CA PHE A 18 32.04 31.77 -23.74
C PHE A 18 32.40 30.32 -23.39
N LEU A 19 32.88 30.08 -22.19
CA LEU A 19 32.92 28.79 -21.57
C LEU A 19 31.46 28.43 -21.19
N SER A 20 30.77 27.75 -22.07
CA SER A 20 29.49 27.10 -21.75
C SER A 20 29.76 25.90 -20.83
N GLY A 21 29.81 26.18 -19.52
CA GLY A 21 29.76 25.15 -18.50
C GLY A 21 28.40 24.45 -18.59
N SER A 22 28.38 23.25 -19.14
CA SER A 22 27.21 22.36 -19.03
C SER A 22 27.02 21.99 -17.56
N CYS A 23 26.16 22.72 -16.87
CA CYS A 23 25.67 22.34 -15.57
C CYS A 23 24.74 21.15 -15.78
N SER A 24 25.24 19.92 -15.67
CA SER A 24 24.40 18.73 -15.56
C SER A 24 23.60 18.88 -14.29
N ALA A 25 22.28 19.10 -14.43
CA ALA A 25 21.38 19.04 -13.32
C ALA A 25 21.56 17.67 -12.62
N PRO A 26 21.65 17.61 -11.28
CA PRO A 26 21.71 16.33 -10.59
C PRO A 26 20.46 15.53 -10.97
N SER A 27 20.65 14.33 -11.45
CA SER A 27 19.56 13.39 -11.70
C SER A 27 18.88 13.16 -10.35
N THR A 28 17.67 13.68 -10.19
CA THR A 28 16.86 13.44 -9.00
C THR A 28 16.43 11.97 -9.03
N THR A 29 17.21 11.11 -8.39
CA THR A 29 16.77 9.74 -8.08
C THR A 29 15.53 9.84 -7.19
N SER A 30 14.40 9.33 -7.64
CA SER A 30 13.18 9.31 -6.83
C SER A 30 13.28 8.14 -5.85
N GLU A 31 13.38 8.44 -4.55
CA GLU A 31 13.31 7.42 -3.50
C GLU A 31 11.85 7.21 -3.08
N ILE A 32 11.42 5.95 -3.02
CA ILE A 32 10.14 5.54 -2.44
C ILE A 32 10.44 4.74 -1.17
N ILE A 33 9.92 5.19 -0.03
CA ILE A 33 10.02 4.46 1.23
C ILE A 33 8.65 3.84 1.53
N LEU A 34 8.61 2.51 1.61
CA LEU A 34 7.42 1.74 1.97
C LEU A 34 7.60 1.16 3.38
N VAL A 35 6.56 1.28 4.20
CA VAL A 35 6.52 0.77 5.56
C VAL A 35 5.25 -0.05 5.79
N GLY A 36 5.30 -0.99 6.72
CA GLY A 36 4.15 -1.80 7.09
C GLY A 36 4.54 -2.90 8.06
N SER A 37 3.54 -3.62 8.55
CA SER A 37 3.71 -4.81 9.39
C SER A 37 2.94 -5.96 8.78
N THR A 38 3.60 -7.11 8.64
CA THR A 38 3.01 -8.34 8.10
C THR A 38 2.94 -9.42 9.16
N PRO A 39 2.05 -10.44 9.02
CA PRO A 39 2.13 -11.64 9.84
C PRO A 39 3.52 -12.29 9.74
N GLY A 40 3.92 -13.02 10.79
CA GLY A 40 5.15 -13.80 10.82
C GLY A 40 4.91 -15.27 10.49
N ASP A 41 4.07 -15.59 9.49
CA ASP A 41 3.77 -16.96 9.09
C ASP A 41 4.94 -17.63 8.36
N GLU A 42 4.80 -18.92 8.09
CA GLU A 42 5.87 -19.72 7.50
C GLU A 42 6.26 -19.29 6.09
N LEU A 43 5.29 -18.80 5.29
CA LEU A 43 5.57 -18.34 3.94
C LEU A 43 6.48 -17.12 3.97
N ILE A 44 6.15 -16.11 4.78
CA ILE A 44 6.96 -14.90 4.85
C ILE A 44 8.31 -15.13 5.55
N LYS A 45 8.35 -16.02 6.57
CA LYS A 45 9.61 -16.44 7.19
C LYS A 45 10.54 -17.08 6.16
N SER A 46 10.00 -17.97 5.32
CA SER A 46 10.77 -18.61 4.24
C SER A 46 11.30 -17.59 3.23
N LEU A 47 10.46 -16.61 2.79
CA LEU A 47 10.87 -15.54 1.87
C LEU A 47 11.99 -14.65 2.45
N LEU A 48 12.01 -14.45 3.76
CA LEU A 48 12.97 -13.59 4.46
C LEU A 48 14.14 -14.34 5.10
N SER A 49 14.29 -15.64 4.84
CA SER A 49 15.33 -16.48 5.45
C SER A 49 15.30 -16.48 6.99
N ILE A 50 14.13 -16.33 7.59
CA ILE A 50 13.94 -16.45 9.03
C ILE A 50 13.78 -17.93 9.36
N PRO A 51 14.52 -18.49 10.32
CA PRO A 51 14.39 -19.90 10.71
C PRO A 51 12.95 -20.25 11.11
N THR A 52 12.49 -21.44 10.73
CA THR A 52 11.10 -21.88 10.98
C THR A 52 10.76 -22.03 12.46
N ASP A 53 11.75 -22.34 13.29
CA ASP A 53 11.64 -22.46 14.75
C ASP A 53 11.61 -21.11 15.49
N THR A 54 11.96 -20.01 14.81
CA THR A 54 11.87 -18.66 15.38
C THR A 54 10.41 -18.28 15.58
N LYS A 55 10.06 -17.88 16.79
CA LYS A 55 8.72 -17.40 17.13
C LYS A 55 8.56 -15.98 16.62
N VAL A 56 7.65 -15.78 15.68
CA VAL A 56 7.38 -14.49 15.06
C VAL A 56 5.87 -14.28 14.95
N ASP A 57 5.34 -13.28 15.67
CA ASP A 57 3.96 -12.86 15.54
C ASP A 57 3.79 -11.95 14.33
N PHE A 58 4.74 -11.01 14.15
CA PHE A 58 4.70 -10.06 13.05
C PHE A 58 6.11 -9.57 12.68
N ILE A 59 6.19 -8.93 11.52
CA ILE A 59 7.42 -8.39 10.93
C ILE A 59 7.17 -6.95 10.53
N ASN A 60 7.94 -6.01 11.04
CA ASN A 60 7.96 -4.63 10.54
C ASN A 60 8.88 -4.52 9.33
N TRP A 61 8.42 -3.81 8.32
CA TRP A 61 9.11 -3.55 7.07
C TRP A 61 9.48 -2.08 6.92
N ASN A 62 10.69 -1.84 6.46
CA ASN A 62 11.12 -0.54 5.95
C ASN A 62 11.89 -0.81 4.63
N LEU A 63 11.19 -0.62 3.52
CA LEU A 63 11.68 -0.89 2.18
C LEU A 63 11.92 0.43 1.45
N LYS A 64 13.17 0.68 1.07
CA LYS A 64 13.58 1.80 0.23
C LYS A 64 13.75 1.31 -1.19
N LEU A 65 13.11 1.97 -2.14
CA LEU A 65 13.24 1.73 -3.57
C LEU A 65 13.88 2.97 -4.19
N ASN A 66 14.97 2.79 -4.93
CA ASN A 66 15.68 3.86 -5.61
C ASN A 66 15.63 3.62 -7.11
N ASP A 67 14.97 4.50 -7.86
CA ASP A 67 14.97 4.47 -9.31
C ASP A 67 16.32 5.02 -9.81
N GLY A 68 17.14 4.14 -10.38
CA GLY A 68 18.43 4.51 -10.94
C GLY A 68 18.32 5.12 -12.33
N SER A 69 19.17 6.10 -12.66
CA SER A 69 19.20 6.79 -13.95
C SER A 69 19.50 5.90 -15.15
N ASP A 70 20.10 4.72 -14.95
CA ASP A 70 20.54 3.79 -16.00
C ASP A 70 19.85 2.42 -15.91
N ASN A 71 18.55 2.36 -15.56
CA ASN A 71 17.81 1.12 -15.29
C ASN A 71 18.42 0.23 -14.18
N GLN A 72 19.28 0.79 -13.33
CA GLN A 72 19.81 0.10 -12.16
C GLN A 72 18.96 0.40 -10.93
N ASN A 73 17.71 -0.05 -10.98
CA ASN A 73 16.80 0.06 -9.84
C ASN A 73 17.34 -0.76 -8.67
N SER A 74 17.49 -0.14 -7.52
CA SER A 74 18.02 -0.80 -6.32
C SER A 74 17.07 -0.69 -5.15
N PHE A 75 17.15 -1.64 -4.21
CA PHE A 75 16.39 -1.57 -2.96
C PHE A 75 17.27 -1.86 -1.74
N VAL A 76 16.83 -1.31 -0.61
CA VAL A 76 17.29 -1.68 0.72
C VAL A 76 16.04 -2.01 1.56
N LEU A 77 15.97 -3.25 2.05
CA LEU A 77 14.92 -3.73 2.94
C LEU A 77 15.51 -3.92 4.33
N SER A 78 14.99 -3.21 5.32
CA SER A 78 15.26 -3.45 6.74
C SER A 78 14.01 -4.02 7.38
N ILE A 79 14.15 -5.12 8.12
CA ILE A 79 13.07 -5.75 8.86
C ILE A 79 13.41 -5.81 10.35
N ASN A 80 12.35 -5.75 11.19
CA ASN A 80 12.41 -6.11 12.60
C ASN A 80 11.28 -7.10 12.87
N PHE A 81 11.55 -8.22 13.55
CA PHE A 81 10.60 -9.30 13.73
C PHE A 81 10.73 -9.96 15.11
N GLY A 82 9.69 -10.66 15.54
CA GLY A 82 9.65 -11.39 16.82
C GLY A 82 8.24 -11.50 17.38
N GLU A 83 8.16 -11.91 18.65
CA GLU A 83 6.92 -12.00 19.40
C GLU A 83 6.42 -10.59 19.79
N SER A 84 5.10 -10.37 19.68
CA SER A 84 4.49 -9.08 20.02
C SER A 84 4.49 -8.84 21.54
N GLN A 85 4.91 -7.65 21.97
CA GLN A 85 4.79 -7.24 23.35
C GLN A 85 3.34 -6.82 23.64
N PRO A 86 2.64 -7.47 24.60
CA PRO A 86 1.26 -7.15 24.91
C PRO A 86 1.04 -5.66 25.22
N ASN A 87 -0.08 -5.11 24.73
CA ASN A 87 -0.50 -3.72 24.93
C ASN A 87 0.48 -2.66 24.36
N THR A 88 1.35 -3.04 23.46
CA THR A 88 2.25 -2.13 22.74
C THR A 88 2.17 -2.36 21.23
N LEU A 89 2.93 -1.59 20.46
CA LEU A 89 3.17 -1.79 19.04
C LEU A 89 4.55 -2.43 18.77
N GLY A 90 5.27 -2.81 19.82
CA GLY A 90 6.64 -3.32 19.77
C GLY A 90 6.75 -4.83 19.95
N PHE A 91 8.00 -5.26 20.01
CA PHE A 91 8.40 -6.66 20.20
C PHE A 91 8.91 -6.92 21.61
N ILE A 92 8.73 -8.14 22.11
CA ILE A 92 9.42 -8.61 23.30
C ILE A 92 10.94 -8.48 23.09
N ASN A 93 11.64 -7.89 24.04
CA ASN A 93 13.08 -7.63 23.98
C ASN A 93 13.54 -6.81 22.74
N GLY A 94 12.64 -6.04 22.12
CA GLY A 94 12.95 -5.19 20.95
C GLY A 94 12.97 -5.93 19.62
N GLY A 95 12.79 -7.25 19.59
CA GLY A 95 12.80 -8.07 18.39
C GLY A 95 14.19 -8.30 17.79
N GLU A 96 14.24 -9.02 16.69
CA GLU A 96 15.43 -9.28 15.89
C GLU A 96 15.40 -8.47 14.61
N LYS A 97 16.61 -8.07 14.13
CA LYS A 97 16.75 -7.23 12.94
C LYS A 97 17.51 -7.94 11.84
N SER A 98 17.07 -7.76 10.61
CA SER A 98 17.80 -8.19 9.43
C SER A 98 17.68 -7.14 8.33
N ALA A 99 18.63 -7.16 7.37
CA ALA A 99 18.62 -6.26 6.24
C ALA A 99 19.04 -6.98 4.96
N PHE A 100 18.42 -6.59 3.85
CA PHE A 100 18.66 -7.12 2.52
C PHE A 100 18.83 -5.95 1.55
N GLU A 101 19.72 -6.11 0.62
CA GLU A 101 19.93 -5.17 -0.48
C GLU A 101 19.96 -5.90 -1.81
N GLY A 102 19.61 -5.23 -2.87
CA GLY A 102 19.59 -5.83 -4.18
C GLY A 102 18.99 -4.92 -5.24
N ILE A 103 18.50 -5.54 -6.29
CA ILE A 103 17.85 -4.86 -7.41
C ILE A 103 16.36 -5.17 -7.42
N PHE A 104 15.56 -4.27 -7.99
CA PHE A 104 14.18 -4.60 -8.30
C PHE A 104 13.89 -4.42 -9.79
N ILE A 105 12.94 -5.21 -10.28
CA ILE A 105 12.45 -5.19 -11.65
C ILE A 105 10.97 -4.92 -11.59
N VAL A 106 10.48 -4.03 -12.43
CA VAL A 106 9.05 -3.76 -12.56
C VAL A 106 8.56 -4.47 -13.84
N SER A 107 7.53 -5.31 -13.68
CA SER A 107 6.82 -5.94 -14.79
C SER A 107 5.38 -5.47 -14.82
N LYS A 108 4.78 -5.49 -16.01
CA LYS A 108 3.32 -5.28 -16.14
C LYS A 108 2.64 -6.64 -16.08
N ASN A 109 1.55 -6.72 -15.34
CA ASN A 109 0.74 -7.94 -15.32
C ASN A 109 -0.26 -7.91 -16.47
N GLU A 110 -0.02 -8.73 -17.50
CA GLU A 110 -0.91 -8.84 -18.66
C GLU A 110 -2.25 -9.53 -18.34
N ASN A 111 -2.31 -10.30 -17.25
CA ASN A 111 -3.50 -11.07 -16.83
C ASN A 111 -4.42 -10.31 -15.86
N MET A 112 -3.94 -9.26 -15.22
CA MET A 112 -4.74 -8.35 -14.39
C MET A 112 -4.88 -7.01 -15.13
N ASN A 113 -5.85 -6.91 -16.03
CA ASN A 113 -6.17 -5.75 -16.87
C ASN A 113 -5.34 -4.47 -16.71
N ILE A 114 -4.70 -4.09 -17.82
CA ILE A 114 -4.20 -2.76 -18.18
C ILE A 114 -3.47 -1.97 -17.06
N GLY A 115 -2.20 -2.27 -16.86
CA GLY A 115 -1.27 -1.34 -16.22
C GLY A 115 -0.85 -1.63 -14.80
N SER A 116 -1.28 -2.74 -14.19
CA SER A 116 -0.81 -3.12 -12.86
C SER A 116 0.69 -3.40 -12.88
N GLU A 117 1.44 -2.65 -12.08
CA GLU A 117 2.89 -2.81 -11.93
C GLU A 117 3.19 -3.80 -10.80
N ILE A 118 3.98 -4.82 -11.11
CA ILE A 118 4.51 -5.76 -10.12
C ILE A 118 6.00 -5.50 -9.97
N TYR A 119 6.41 -5.28 -8.72
CA TYR A 119 7.79 -5.08 -8.32
C TYR A 119 8.37 -6.41 -7.82
N HIS A 120 9.48 -6.86 -8.41
CA HIS A 120 10.17 -8.09 -8.04
C HIS A 120 11.51 -7.72 -7.40
N LEU A 121 11.63 -7.88 -6.09
CA LEU A 121 12.86 -7.62 -5.33
C LEU A 121 13.76 -8.85 -5.38
N LYS A 122 14.98 -8.70 -5.87
CA LYS A 122 15.98 -9.76 -6.00
C LYS A 122 17.24 -9.43 -5.20
N SER A 123 17.62 -10.30 -4.29
CA SER A 123 18.84 -10.20 -3.48
C SER A 123 19.58 -11.53 -3.44
N LYS A 124 20.89 -11.50 -3.36
CA LYS A 124 21.71 -12.71 -3.16
C LYS A 124 21.47 -13.40 -1.80
N ARG A 125 20.94 -12.64 -0.83
CA ARG A 125 20.63 -13.11 0.54
C ARG A 125 19.20 -13.62 0.71
N LEU A 126 18.35 -13.46 -0.30
CA LEU A 126 16.98 -13.99 -0.30
C LEU A 126 16.92 -15.28 -1.12
N PRO A 127 16.22 -16.31 -0.63
CA PRO A 127 16.11 -17.60 -1.34
C PRO A 127 15.28 -17.46 -2.64
N ASN A 128 14.32 -16.55 -2.63
CA ASN A 128 13.44 -16.25 -3.76
C ASN A 128 13.23 -14.74 -3.87
N SER A 129 12.73 -14.28 -5.02
CA SER A 129 12.31 -12.89 -5.16
C SER A 129 11.06 -12.62 -4.34
N ILE A 130 11.00 -11.45 -3.71
CA ILE A 130 9.79 -10.95 -3.08
C ILE A 130 9.03 -10.13 -4.10
N SER A 131 7.78 -10.48 -4.35
CA SER A 131 6.93 -9.78 -5.32
C SER A 131 5.86 -8.97 -4.60
N MET A 132 5.55 -7.78 -5.12
CA MET A 132 4.47 -6.94 -4.64
C MET A 132 3.81 -6.20 -5.80
N ILE A 133 2.49 -6.04 -5.74
CA ILE A 133 1.70 -5.28 -6.69
C ILE A 133 1.47 -3.87 -6.17
N LYS A 134 1.53 -2.89 -7.05
CA LYS A 134 1.21 -1.50 -6.76
C LYS A 134 -0.30 -1.29 -6.90
N ILE A 135 -0.99 -1.17 -5.78
CA ILE A 135 -2.44 -0.91 -5.72
C ILE A 135 -2.73 0.54 -6.12
N SER A 136 -1.89 1.46 -5.65
CA SER A 136 -1.95 2.89 -5.90
C SER A 136 -0.54 3.51 -5.82
N LYS A 137 -0.39 4.82 -5.95
CA LYS A 137 0.93 5.46 -5.78
C LYS A 137 1.49 5.29 -4.36
N ASN A 138 0.61 5.10 -3.38
CA ASN A 138 0.96 5.09 -1.96
C ASN A 138 0.72 3.74 -1.27
N LEU A 139 0.10 2.78 -1.96
CA LEU A 139 -0.23 1.47 -1.40
C LEU A 139 0.28 0.34 -2.28
N PHE A 140 1.01 -0.59 -1.67
CA PHE A 140 1.51 -1.82 -2.28
C PHE A 140 1.04 -3.03 -1.49
N HIS A 141 0.95 -4.19 -2.12
CA HIS A 141 0.58 -5.43 -1.45
C HIS A 141 1.47 -6.57 -1.89
N LEU A 142 1.94 -7.40 -0.94
CA LEU A 142 2.79 -8.54 -1.24
C LEU A 142 2.00 -9.64 -1.96
N LEU A 143 2.70 -10.34 -2.85
CA LEU A 143 2.15 -11.43 -3.65
C LEU A 143 2.75 -12.77 -3.25
N THR A 144 1.94 -13.82 -3.36
CA THR A 144 2.42 -15.20 -3.33
C THR A 144 3.28 -15.49 -4.56
N PRO A 145 4.05 -16.61 -4.59
CA PRO A 145 4.76 -17.04 -5.79
C PRO A 145 3.88 -17.24 -7.03
N GLN A 146 2.57 -17.43 -6.84
CA GLN A 146 1.57 -17.57 -7.89
C GLN A 146 0.95 -16.23 -8.32
N ASN A 147 1.52 -15.12 -7.88
CA ASN A 147 1.02 -13.74 -8.13
C ASN A 147 -0.40 -13.46 -7.60
N GLN A 148 -0.82 -14.15 -6.55
CA GLN A 148 -2.06 -13.85 -5.82
C GLN A 148 -1.77 -12.92 -4.64
N LEU A 149 -2.75 -12.11 -4.23
CA LEU A 149 -2.59 -11.28 -3.03
C LEU A 149 -2.40 -12.18 -1.80
N MET A 150 -1.39 -11.87 -0.97
CA MET A 150 -1.18 -12.60 0.28
C MET A 150 -2.27 -12.23 1.29
N ILE A 151 -2.79 -13.25 1.98
CA ILE A 151 -3.92 -13.10 2.91
C ILE A 151 -3.38 -12.96 4.33
N GLY A 152 -3.65 -11.83 4.96
CA GLY A 152 -3.27 -11.59 6.35
C GLY A 152 -4.12 -12.38 7.35
N ASN A 153 -3.72 -12.32 8.62
CA ASN A 153 -4.34 -13.10 9.71
C ASN A 153 -5.40 -12.32 10.51
N GLY A 154 -5.89 -11.19 9.97
CA GLY A 154 -6.81 -10.29 10.68
C GLY A 154 -6.17 -9.44 11.78
N GLY A 155 -4.93 -9.74 12.15
CA GLY A 155 -4.09 -8.92 13.02
C GLY A 155 -3.19 -7.99 12.24
N TRP A 156 -2.56 -8.53 11.22
CA TRP A 156 -1.70 -7.86 10.26
C TRP A 156 -2.09 -8.29 8.84
N SER A 157 -1.80 -7.42 7.87
CA SER A 157 -2.00 -7.67 6.44
C SER A 157 -0.65 -7.67 5.73
N TYR A 158 -0.65 -7.95 4.44
CA TYR A 158 0.55 -7.90 3.61
C TYR A 158 0.68 -6.60 2.81
N SER A 159 0.02 -5.52 3.28
CA SER A 159 0.10 -4.19 2.66
C SER A 159 1.27 -3.39 3.17
N LEU A 160 1.98 -2.74 2.26
CA LEU A 160 3.03 -1.77 2.54
C LEU A 160 2.57 -0.38 2.09
N ASN A 161 2.75 0.61 2.94
CA ASN A 161 2.26 1.96 2.76
C ASN A 161 3.44 2.89 2.49
N ARG A 162 3.29 3.86 1.59
CA ARG A 162 4.29 4.89 1.39
C ARG A 162 4.39 5.75 2.64
N LYS A 163 5.59 5.88 3.19
CA LYS A 163 5.85 6.60 4.45
C LYS A 163 5.49 8.09 4.34
N GLU A 164 5.76 8.67 3.18
CA GLU A 164 5.39 10.04 2.84
C GLU A 164 4.46 10.00 1.63
N PRO A 165 3.13 9.99 1.85
CA PRO A 165 2.15 9.92 0.77
C PRO A 165 2.26 11.08 -0.22
N VAL A 166 2.07 10.81 -1.51
CA VAL A 166 2.15 11.81 -2.58
C VAL A 166 0.82 11.92 -3.34
N GLY A 167 0.29 13.14 -3.41
CA GLY A 167 -0.84 13.52 -4.26
C GLY A 167 -2.13 12.73 -4.01
N SER A 168 -3.10 12.90 -4.92
CA SER A 168 -4.32 12.06 -4.95
C SER A 168 -3.98 10.65 -5.46
N ASP A 169 -4.58 9.63 -4.85
CA ASP A 169 -4.17 8.25 -5.01
C ASP A 169 -5.13 7.45 -5.89
N LYS A 170 -4.82 7.45 -7.20
CA LYS A 170 -5.60 6.69 -8.18
C LYS A 170 -5.38 5.18 -7.99
N ILE A 171 -6.46 4.39 -8.00
CA ILE A 171 -6.40 2.94 -8.02
C ILE A 171 -5.79 2.48 -9.35
N LEU A 172 -4.75 1.65 -9.30
CA LEU A 172 -3.97 1.19 -10.45
C LEU A 172 -4.21 -0.28 -10.80
N ILE A 173 -4.99 -0.99 -9.99
CA ILE A 173 -5.39 -2.38 -10.25
C ILE A 173 -6.78 -2.42 -10.85
N SER A 174 -7.11 -3.54 -11.48
CA SER A 174 -8.47 -3.95 -11.76
C SER A 174 -8.89 -5.04 -10.78
N SER A 175 -10.18 -5.21 -10.61
CA SER A 175 -10.74 -6.30 -9.82
C SER A 175 -11.99 -6.87 -10.47
N SER A 176 -12.26 -8.14 -10.21
CA SER A 176 -13.46 -8.83 -10.69
C SER A 176 -14.44 -9.04 -9.54
N ILE A 177 -15.69 -9.28 -9.90
CA ILE A 177 -16.67 -9.75 -8.91
C ILE A 177 -16.22 -11.15 -8.49
N SER A 178 -16.26 -11.38 -7.17
CA SER A 178 -15.94 -12.66 -6.57
C SER A 178 -16.73 -13.82 -7.22
N GLU A 179 -16.01 -14.86 -7.57
CA GLU A 179 -16.60 -16.15 -8.00
C GLU A 179 -16.99 -17.03 -6.80
N ASP A 180 -16.65 -16.61 -5.59
CA ASP A 180 -17.00 -17.31 -4.36
C ASP A 180 -18.53 -17.38 -4.18
N GLN A 181 -19.04 -18.57 -4.11
CA GLN A 181 -20.47 -18.85 -3.95
C GLN A 181 -20.92 -18.90 -2.47
N SER A 182 -20.06 -18.58 -1.54
CA SER A 182 -20.40 -18.53 -0.11
C SER A 182 -21.53 -17.54 0.15
N LEU A 183 -22.50 -17.96 0.94
CA LEU A 183 -23.63 -17.11 1.33
C LEU A 183 -23.22 -16.04 2.36
N GLN A 184 -22.08 -16.24 2.99
CA GLN A 184 -21.52 -15.32 3.96
C GLN A 184 -20.02 -15.17 3.75
N LEU A 185 -19.56 -13.93 3.58
CA LEU A 185 -18.15 -13.58 3.51
C LEU A 185 -17.76 -12.89 4.83
N VAL A 186 -16.69 -13.35 5.46
CA VAL A 186 -16.21 -12.79 6.73
C VAL A 186 -14.79 -12.26 6.54
N PHE A 187 -14.59 -10.98 6.85
CA PHE A 187 -13.31 -10.32 6.78
C PHE A 187 -12.93 -9.75 8.14
N ASP A 188 -11.68 -9.93 8.56
CA ASP A 188 -11.10 -9.36 9.76
C ASP A 188 -9.95 -8.41 9.39
N GLY A 189 -9.74 -7.36 10.20
CA GLY A 189 -8.65 -6.42 10.00
C GLY A 189 -8.35 -5.55 11.20
N ARG A 190 -7.19 -4.89 11.16
CA ARG A 190 -6.82 -3.81 12.09
C ARG A 190 -6.31 -2.64 11.29
N THR A 191 -6.77 -1.44 11.66
CA THR A 191 -6.40 -0.21 10.97
C THR A 191 -5.83 0.81 11.94
N PRO A 192 -5.07 1.80 11.47
CA PRO A 192 -4.84 3.03 12.22
C PRO A 192 -6.17 3.71 12.53
N CYS A 193 -6.18 4.59 13.54
CA CYS A 193 -7.41 5.23 14.02
C CYS A 193 -7.71 6.54 13.31
N GLN A 194 -6.68 7.38 13.14
CA GLN A 194 -6.87 8.82 12.98
C GLN A 194 -7.50 9.22 11.64
N GLU A 195 -7.03 8.68 10.53
CA GLU A 195 -7.53 9.06 9.21
C GLU A 195 -9.00 8.68 9.04
N ILE A 196 -9.35 7.43 9.36
CA ILE A 196 -10.73 6.96 9.26
C ILE A 196 -11.65 7.70 10.25
N ALA A 197 -11.16 8.02 11.46
CA ALA A 197 -11.93 8.77 12.44
C ALA A 197 -12.18 10.23 12.00
N SER A 198 -11.29 10.84 11.24
CA SER A 198 -11.47 12.18 10.70
C SER A 198 -12.62 12.27 9.71
N GLU A 199 -12.85 11.22 8.92
CA GLU A 199 -13.97 11.12 7.98
C GLU A 199 -15.25 10.55 8.61
N HIS A 200 -15.13 9.85 9.74
CA HIS A 200 -16.21 9.19 10.49
C HIS A 200 -16.23 9.65 11.95
N PRO A 201 -16.53 10.94 12.23
CA PRO A 201 -16.49 11.50 13.57
C PRO A 201 -17.52 10.85 14.52
N GLU A 202 -18.58 10.24 13.98
CA GLU A 202 -19.56 9.46 14.73
C GLU A 202 -18.96 8.22 15.43
N MET A 203 -17.78 7.79 15.02
CA MET A 203 -17.06 6.69 15.68
C MET A 203 -16.57 7.09 17.08
N ASN A 204 -16.40 8.38 17.34
CA ASN A 204 -15.95 8.94 18.63
C ASN A 204 -14.68 8.24 19.15
N VAL A 205 -13.64 8.27 18.33
CA VAL A 205 -12.34 7.63 18.61
C VAL A 205 -11.49 8.56 19.48
N SER A 206 -10.88 8.04 20.55
CA SER A 206 -9.99 8.82 21.41
C SER A 206 -8.69 9.21 20.69
N GLN A 207 -8.06 10.30 21.12
CA GLN A 207 -6.75 10.72 20.58
C GLN A 207 -5.64 9.71 20.91
N SER A 208 -5.80 8.93 21.98
CA SER A 208 -4.85 7.89 22.38
C SER A 208 -5.04 6.58 21.63
N CYS A 209 -6.05 6.48 20.75
CA CYS A 209 -6.27 5.29 19.95
C CYS A 209 -5.10 5.06 18.98
N PHE A 210 -4.54 3.86 19.00
CA PHE A 210 -3.47 3.47 18.08
C PHE A 210 -3.89 2.41 17.06
N LYS A 211 -5.02 1.69 17.30
CA LYS A 211 -5.59 0.73 16.33
C LYS A 211 -7.09 0.51 16.58
N LEU A 212 -7.81 0.34 15.49
CA LEU A 212 -9.17 -0.17 15.46
C LEU A 212 -9.13 -1.65 15.06
N LYS A 213 -10.04 -2.45 15.62
CA LYS A 213 -10.24 -3.85 15.18
C LYS A 213 -11.59 -3.93 14.48
N TRP A 214 -11.61 -4.67 13.38
CA TRP A 214 -12.76 -4.80 12.50
C TRP A 214 -13.11 -6.25 12.27
N ARG A 215 -14.41 -6.53 12.20
CA ARG A 215 -14.97 -7.74 11.57
C ARG A 215 -16.13 -7.32 10.70
N LEU A 216 -16.05 -7.62 9.41
CA LEU A 216 -17.10 -7.39 8.42
C LEU A 216 -17.69 -8.73 8.01
N ILE A 217 -19.01 -8.84 8.11
CA ILE A 217 -19.79 -9.98 7.64
C ILE A 217 -20.70 -9.47 6.54
N LEU A 218 -20.55 -10.03 5.35
CA LEU A 218 -21.37 -9.72 4.17
C LEU A 218 -22.25 -10.93 3.85
N ASN A 219 -23.56 -10.76 3.89
CA ASN A 219 -24.52 -11.81 3.59
C ASN A 219 -25.04 -11.67 2.16
N ARG A 220 -25.32 -12.80 1.52
CA ARG A 220 -25.88 -12.90 0.19
C ARG A 220 -27.18 -13.69 0.23
N ASP A 221 -28.05 -13.42 -0.72
CA ASP A 221 -29.25 -14.19 -0.94
C ASP A 221 -28.93 -15.63 -1.36
N SER A 222 -29.64 -16.60 -0.82
CA SER A 222 -29.32 -18.02 -1.01
C SER A 222 -29.59 -18.55 -2.42
N VAL A 223 -30.35 -17.84 -3.24
CA VAL A 223 -30.71 -18.26 -4.60
C VAL A 223 -29.97 -17.42 -5.64
N SER A 224 -30.02 -16.10 -5.49
CA SER A 224 -29.47 -15.18 -6.48
C SER A 224 -28.02 -14.80 -6.21
N HIS A 225 -27.47 -15.13 -5.04
CA HIS A 225 -26.14 -14.71 -4.53
C HIS A 225 -25.93 -13.19 -4.52
N ARG A 226 -27.00 -12.41 -4.62
CA ARG A 226 -26.93 -10.94 -4.58
C ARG A 226 -26.68 -10.44 -3.15
N PRO A 227 -26.03 -9.30 -2.99
CA PRO A 227 -25.86 -8.61 -1.71
C PRO A 227 -27.20 -8.43 -0.98
N THR A 228 -27.20 -8.68 0.33
CA THR A 228 -28.36 -8.46 1.20
C THR A 228 -27.97 -7.59 2.39
N ALA A 229 -27.67 -8.17 3.52
CA ALA A 229 -27.32 -7.47 4.75
C ALA A 229 -25.82 -7.58 5.04
N TYR A 230 -25.31 -6.61 5.77
CA TYR A 230 -23.99 -6.70 6.40
C TYR A 230 -24.09 -6.53 7.91
N THR A 231 -23.06 -6.98 8.60
CA THR A 231 -22.77 -6.57 9.98
C THR A 231 -21.30 -6.19 10.05
N ILE A 232 -21.00 -5.00 10.53
CA ILE A 232 -19.62 -4.58 10.82
C ILE A 232 -19.45 -4.36 12.32
N ARG A 233 -18.52 -5.10 12.92
CA ARG A 233 -18.07 -4.89 14.29
C ARG A 233 -16.84 -4.00 14.27
N LYS A 234 -16.91 -2.91 15.03
CA LYS A 234 -15.80 -1.99 15.30
C LYS A 234 -15.45 -2.11 16.77
N VAL A 235 -14.18 -2.32 17.10
CA VAL A 235 -13.70 -2.21 18.49
C VAL A 235 -12.88 -0.95 18.60
N VAL A 236 -13.46 0.03 19.31
CA VAL A 236 -12.89 1.35 19.58
C VAL A 236 -12.60 1.41 21.08
N ASP A 237 -11.36 1.70 21.46
CA ASP A 237 -10.94 1.77 22.88
C ASP A 237 -11.37 0.54 23.71
N ASN A 238 -11.24 -0.65 23.11
CA ASN A 238 -11.68 -1.95 23.65
C ASN A 238 -13.20 -2.12 23.81
N ILE A 239 -14.01 -1.21 23.31
CA ILE A 239 -15.48 -1.30 23.34
C ILE A 239 -15.96 -1.78 21.98
N PRO A 240 -16.56 -2.98 21.86
CA PRO A 240 -17.15 -3.46 20.63
C PRO A 240 -18.46 -2.74 20.32
N ARG A 241 -18.65 -2.37 19.07
CA ARG A 241 -19.89 -1.79 18.55
C ARG A 241 -20.23 -2.47 17.23
N ASP A 242 -21.41 -3.03 17.13
CA ASP A 242 -21.93 -3.66 15.92
C ASP A 242 -22.88 -2.69 15.21
N VAL A 243 -22.70 -2.57 13.89
CA VAL A 243 -23.61 -1.84 13.02
C VAL A 243 -24.02 -2.80 11.90
N SER A 244 -25.31 -2.77 11.55
CA SER A 244 -25.86 -3.60 10.49
C SER A 244 -26.68 -2.77 9.51
N GLY A 245 -26.70 -3.17 8.27
CA GLY A 245 -27.42 -2.49 7.21
C GLY A 245 -27.42 -3.29 5.92
N LYS A 246 -27.54 -2.61 4.79
CA LYS A 246 -27.47 -3.20 3.45
C LYS A 246 -26.14 -2.90 2.80
N TRP A 247 -25.68 -3.79 1.93
CA TRP A 247 -24.51 -3.56 1.13
C TRP A 247 -24.79 -3.80 -0.35
N ILE A 248 -24.00 -3.18 -1.21
CA ILE A 248 -24.10 -3.30 -2.66
C ILE A 248 -22.71 -3.52 -3.27
N ILE A 249 -22.71 -3.97 -4.52
CA ILE A 249 -21.54 -4.07 -5.39
C ILE A 249 -21.62 -2.94 -6.42
N ILE A 250 -20.60 -2.09 -6.46
CA ILE A 250 -20.41 -1.06 -7.47
C ILE A 250 -19.34 -1.54 -8.44
N LYS A 251 -19.63 -1.44 -9.74
CA LYS A 251 -18.68 -1.73 -10.82
C LYS A 251 -18.16 -0.42 -11.40
N GLY A 252 -16.85 -0.25 -11.36
CA GLY A 252 -16.20 0.92 -11.87
C GLY A 252 -16.36 2.17 -11.02
N THR A 253 -15.42 3.08 -11.19
CA THR A 253 -15.49 4.47 -10.74
C THR A 253 -15.27 5.38 -11.94
N VAL A 254 -15.50 6.69 -11.78
CA VAL A 254 -15.20 7.67 -12.84
C VAL A 254 -13.72 7.65 -13.24
N SER A 255 -12.85 7.35 -12.29
CA SER A 255 -11.39 7.32 -12.50
C SER A 255 -10.84 5.96 -12.92
N ASN A 256 -11.55 4.87 -12.64
CA ASN A 256 -11.16 3.51 -13.01
C ASN A 256 -12.42 2.64 -13.23
N PRO A 257 -12.79 2.33 -14.49
CA PRO A 257 -13.97 1.52 -14.80
C PRO A 257 -13.80 0.03 -14.44
N ASP A 258 -12.58 -0.44 -14.23
CA ASP A 258 -12.24 -1.86 -14.09
C ASP A 258 -12.08 -2.29 -12.62
N VAL A 259 -12.69 -1.59 -11.69
CA VAL A 259 -12.66 -1.94 -10.26
C VAL A 259 -14.02 -2.37 -9.76
N VAL A 260 -14.01 -3.20 -8.71
CA VAL A 260 -15.19 -3.58 -7.94
C VAL A 260 -15.08 -2.98 -6.54
N ILE A 261 -16.17 -2.37 -6.09
CA ILE A 261 -16.26 -1.75 -4.76
C ILE A 261 -17.44 -2.38 -4.02
N TYR A 262 -17.22 -2.79 -2.78
CA TYR A 262 -18.29 -3.12 -1.83
C TYR A 262 -18.61 -1.86 -1.02
N GLN A 263 -19.85 -1.38 -1.10
CA GLN A 263 -20.32 -0.21 -0.36
C GLN A 263 -21.37 -0.64 0.66
N LEU A 264 -21.18 -0.21 1.90
CA LEU A 264 -22.14 -0.38 2.99
C LEU A 264 -23.08 0.83 3.02
N ASP A 265 -24.34 0.63 3.39
CA ASP A 265 -25.37 1.67 3.56
C ASP A 265 -25.38 2.72 2.41
N PRO A 266 -25.67 2.31 1.16
CA PRO A 266 -25.64 3.23 0.02
C PRO A 266 -26.62 4.39 0.16
N ASP A 267 -27.67 4.23 0.97
CA ASP A 267 -28.67 5.28 1.26
C ASP A 267 -28.16 6.32 2.28
N LYS A 268 -26.99 6.08 2.90
CA LYS A 268 -26.36 6.97 3.88
C LYS A 268 -24.92 7.28 3.52
N PRO A 269 -24.64 7.98 2.42
CA PRO A 269 -23.28 8.13 1.89
C PRO A 269 -22.30 8.83 2.84
N GLN A 270 -22.80 9.60 3.80
CA GLN A 270 -21.94 10.26 4.80
C GLN A 270 -21.41 9.31 5.88
N GLU A 271 -22.12 8.22 6.17
CA GLU A 271 -21.76 7.20 7.17
C GLU A 271 -21.23 5.91 6.50
N SER A 272 -21.26 5.85 5.18
CA SER A 272 -20.94 4.69 4.37
C SER A 272 -19.44 4.35 4.43
N PHE A 273 -19.14 3.05 4.59
CA PHE A 273 -17.80 2.52 4.33
C PHE A 273 -17.77 1.89 2.95
N SER A 274 -16.70 2.14 2.23
CA SER A 274 -16.45 1.55 0.92
C SER A 274 -15.14 0.78 0.92
N PHE A 275 -15.11 -0.33 0.20
CA PHE A 275 -13.97 -1.22 0.10
C PHE A 275 -13.66 -1.53 -1.35
N LEU A 276 -12.45 -1.27 -1.79
CA LEU A 276 -11.93 -1.81 -3.03
C LEU A 276 -11.75 -3.32 -2.87
N VAL A 277 -12.30 -4.09 -3.77
CA VAL A 277 -12.06 -5.53 -3.86
C VAL A 277 -10.68 -5.72 -4.51
N GLY A 278 -9.71 -6.25 -3.77
CA GLY A 278 -8.42 -6.65 -4.33
C GLY A 278 -8.54 -7.98 -5.07
N ASP A 279 -9.08 -8.96 -4.37
CA ASP A 279 -9.51 -10.27 -4.85
C ASP A 279 -10.60 -10.85 -3.91
N ASP A 280 -10.87 -12.15 -3.99
CA ASP A 280 -11.84 -12.82 -3.12
C ASP A 280 -11.50 -12.80 -1.63
N ASN A 281 -10.26 -12.45 -1.28
CA ASN A 281 -9.72 -12.60 0.06
C ASN A 281 -9.23 -11.30 0.70
N VAL A 282 -9.04 -10.25 -0.09
CA VAL A 282 -8.45 -8.99 0.38
C VAL A 282 -9.29 -7.80 -0.04
N LEU A 283 -9.66 -6.98 0.94
CA LEU A 283 -10.38 -5.73 0.75
C LEU A 283 -9.53 -4.56 1.27
N PHE A 284 -9.51 -3.45 0.54
CA PHE A 284 -8.86 -2.21 0.95
C PHE A 284 -9.91 -1.15 1.27
N PHE A 285 -9.84 -0.52 2.43
CA PHE A 285 -10.74 0.60 2.75
C PHE A 285 -10.52 1.76 1.79
N LEU A 286 -11.61 2.38 1.37
CA LEU A 286 -11.61 3.60 0.56
C LEU A 286 -12.13 4.78 1.38
N ASN A 287 -11.51 5.93 1.21
CA ASN A 287 -11.98 7.19 1.74
C ASN A 287 -13.19 7.72 0.94
N LYS A 288 -13.77 8.83 1.36
CA LYS A 288 -14.95 9.42 0.71
C LYS A 288 -14.72 9.88 -0.74
N ARG A 289 -13.47 9.94 -1.21
CA ARG A 289 -13.12 10.22 -2.61
C ARG A 289 -12.93 8.96 -3.44
N ASN A 290 -13.12 7.79 -2.85
CA ASN A 290 -12.79 6.48 -3.42
C ASN A 290 -11.28 6.28 -3.68
N ASP A 291 -10.42 6.97 -2.93
CA ASP A 291 -8.99 6.68 -2.90
C ASP A 291 -8.70 5.68 -1.77
N PRO A 292 -7.73 4.76 -1.90
CA PRO A 292 -7.33 3.89 -0.79
C PRO A 292 -6.81 4.71 0.39
N TYR A 293 -7.23 4.35 1.61
CA TYR A 293 -6.58 4.88 2.81
C TYR A 293 -5.14 4.39 2.90
N ILE A 294 -4.26 5.25 3.39
CA ILE A 294 -2.84 4.94 3.58
C ILE A 294 -2.58 4.62 5.05
N GLY A 295 -2.05 3.44 5.30
CA GLY A 295 -1.67 3.01 6.65
C GLY A 295 -0.34 3.58 7.10
N ASN A 296 0.19 3.00 8.17
CA ASN A 296 1.48 3.36 8.74
C ASN A 296 2.37 2.12 8.92
N GLU A 297 3.47 2.24 9.65
CA GLU A 297 4.39 1.14 9.92
C GLU A 297 3.77 -0.01 10.72
N ASN A 298 2.67 0.22 11.44
CA ASN A 298 2.07 -0.78 12.33
C ASN A 298 0.81 -1.44 11.77
N ASN A 299 -0.04 -0.67 11.08
CA ASN A 299 -1.31 -1.16 10.57
C ASN A 299 -1.60 -0.56 9.18
N SER A 300 -2.31 -1.32 8.36
CA SER A 300 -2.83 -0.88 7.06
C SER A 300 -4.36 -0.82 7.08
N TYR A 301 -4.95 -0.15 6.12
CA TYR A 301 -6.40 -0.13 5.93
C TYR A 301 -6.84 -1.29 5.03
N THR A 302 -6.51 -2.52 5.49
CA THR A 302 -6.77 -3.75 4.73
C THR A 302 -7.54 -4.74 5.59
N MET A 303 -8.53 -5.38 5.01
CA MET A 303 -9.26 -6.49 5.60
C MET A 303 -8.95 -7.79 4.87
N ASN A 304 -8.85 -8.85 5.60
CA ASN A 304 -8.47 -10.16 5.10
C ASN A 304 -9.59 -11.16 5.40
N LYS A 305 -9.94 -11.98 4.41
CA LYS A 305 -10.94 -13.01 4.56
C LYS A 305 -10.50 -14.00 5.63
N LYS A 306 -11.40 -14.30 6.53
CA LYS A 306 -11.17 -15.36 7.50
C LYS A 306 -11.26 -16.71 6.77
N LEU A 307 -10.13 -17.37 6.61
CA LEU A 307 -10.08 -18.74 6.13
C LEU A 307 -10.71 -19.65 7.20
N GLN A 308 -11.67 -20.46 6.80
CA GLN A 308 -12.37 -21.42 7.67
C GLN A 308 -11.50 -22.64 7.93
#